data_988ddcd0078dba86bf1d53708b8d978c
#
_entry.id   988ddcd0078dba86bf1d53708b8d978c
#
_cell.length_a   1.000
_cell.length_b   1.000
_cell.length_c   1.000
_cell.angle_alpha   90.00
_cell.angle_beta   90.00
_cell.angle_gamma   90.00
#
_symmetry.space_group_name_H-M   'P 1'
#
loop_
_entity.id
_entity.type
_entity.pdbx_description
1 polymer ?
#
loop_
_entity_poly.entity_id
_entity_poly.type
_entity_poly.pdbx_seq_one_letter_code
_entity_poly.pdbx_strand_id
1 'polypeptide(L)'
;MDRLGKFLKKIRNNYEDIYPGGTPCIRGIRTGNTLYISGITAFGSKAEGGSLTNQLEVILDRIIKIVEFEGGKASDIVVMTTYIVDSKMSEYEPSKGKQLKIWNQYFKGAWPTNAYIGVSCLAASTVDLEITTTVVFD
;
A
#
# COMPACT_ATOMS: atom_id res chain seq x y z
N MET A 1 -7.02 -9.73 -22.03
CA MET A 1 -7.39 -11.13 -22.35
C MET A 1 -6.28 -12.06 -21.91
N ASP A 2 -6.62 -13.29 -21.60
CA ASP A 2 -5.63 -14.35 -21.35
C ASP A 2 -5.11 -14.91 -22.69
N ARG A 3 -4.17 -15.88 -22.60
CA ARG A 3 -3.56 -16.51 -23.79
C ARG A 3 -4.55 -17.21 -24.73
N LEU A 4 -5.74 -17.54 -24.24
CA LEU A 4 -6.79 -18.20 -25.02
C LEU A 4 -7.77 -17.20 -25.66
N GLY A 5 -7.50 -15.91 -25.53
CA GLY A 5 -8.35 -14.86 -26.06
C GLY A 5 -9.60 -14.58 -25.21
N LYS A 6 -9.64 -15.09 -23.97
CA LYS A 6 -10.77 -14.87 -23.06
C LYS A 6 -10.53 -13.62 -22.23
N PHE A 7 -11.59 -12.90 -21.89
CA PHE A 7 -11.51 -11.78 -20.96
C PHE A 7 -11.20 -12.30 -19.55
N LEU A 8 -10.24 -11.66 -18.89
CA LEU A 8 -9.90 -11.97 -17.51
C LEU A 8 -10.99 -11.48 -16.57
N LYS A 9 -11.35 -12.30 -15.59
CA LYS A 9 -12.30 -11.89 -14.55
C LYS A 9 -11.64 -10.91 -13.59
N LYS A 10 -12.45 -9.99 -13.07
CA LYS A 10 -12.07 -9.13 -11.97
C LYS A 10 -12.57 -9.75 -10.67
N ILE A 11 -11.65 -10.13 -9.80
CA ILE A 11 -11.98 -10.74 -8.51
C ILE A 11 -11.75 -9.70 -7.43
N ARG A 12 -12.83 -9.34 -6.72
CA ARG A 12 -12.82 -8.35 -5.66
C ARG A 12 -12.67 -9.00 -4.30
N ASN A 13 -11.81 -8.44 -3.46
CA ASN A 13 -11.62 -8.94 -2.11
C ASN A 13 -11.40 -7.76 -1.15
N ASN A 14 -11.96 -7.87 0.04
CA ASN A 14 -11.83 -6.87 1.08
C ASN A 14 -10.80 -7.23 2.15
N TYR A 15 -10.29 -8.47 2.15
CA TYR A 15 -9.28 -8.94 3.12
C TYR A 15 -9.70 -8.60 4.56
N GLU A 16 -10.84 -9.16 4.96
CA GLU A 16 -11.54 -8.78 6.21
C GLU A 16 -10.66 -8.85 7.46
N ASP A 17 -9.72 -9.79 7.49
CA ASP A 17 -8.83 -9.99 8.64
C ASP A 17 -7.56 -9.13 8.58
N ILE A 18 -7.39 -8.32 7.54
CA ILE A 18 -6.21 -7.46 7.38
C ILE A 18 -6.58 -5.99 7.51
N TYR A 19 -7.24 -5.45 6.50
CA TYR A 19 -7.67 -4.05 6.47
C TYR A 19 -8.78 -3.87 5.45
N PRO A 20 -10.02 -4.16 5.80
CA PRO A 20 -11.12 -4.09 4.83
C PRO A 20 -11.39 -2.66 4.38
N GLY A 21 -11.82 -2.54 3.13
CA GLY A 21 -12.33 -1.27 2.61
C GLY A 21 -13.75 -1.01 3.10
N GLY A 22 -14.14 0.25 3.12
CA GLY A 22 -15.51 0.67 3.39
C GLY A 22 -16.26 0.93 2.10
N THR A 23 -17.60 0.93 2.18
CA THR A 23 -18.44 1.34 1.05
C THR A 23 -18.20 2.82 0.75
N PRO A 24 -18.01 3.24 -0.53
CA PRO A 24 -18.16 2.45 -1.78
C PRO A 24 -16.84 1.88 -2.31
N CYS A 25 -15.87 1.59 -1.49
CA CYS A 25 -14.54 1.16 -1.90
C CYS A 25 -14.30 -0.32 -1.60
N ILE A 26 -13.65 -1.03 -2.52
CA ILE A 26 -13.12 -2.38 -2.29
C ILE A 26 -11.61 -2.31 -2.06
N ARG A 27 -11.05 -3.18 -1.21
CA ARG A 27 -9.64 -3.12 -0.88
C ARG A 27 -8.73 -3.56 -2.01
N GLY A 28 -9.07 -4.63 -2.72
CA GLY A 28 -8.26 -5.10 -3.83
C GLY A 28 -9.08 -5.69 -4.95
N ILE A 29 -8.54 -5.59 -6.16
CA ILE A 29 -9.10 -6.21 -7.37
C ILE A 29 -7.99 -6.94 -8.08
N ARG A 30 -8.18 -8.25 -8.26
CA ARG A 30 -7.25 -9.07 -9.02
C ARG A 30 -7.82 -9.40 -10.39
N THR A 31 -6.99 -9.26 -11.41
CA THR A 31 -7.31 -9.69 -12.78
C THR A 31 -6.07 -10.36 -13.37
N GLY A 32 -6.16 -11.69 -13.63
CA GLY A 32 -5.01 -12.46 -14.09
C GLY A 32 -3.86 -12.42 -13.07
N ASN A 33 -2.71 -11.95 -13.51
CA ASN A 33 -1.52 -11.81 -12.67
C ASN A 33 -1.32 -10.40 -12.08
N THR A 34 -2.33 -9.54 -12.16
CA THR A 34 -2.24 -8.18 -11.65
C THR A 34 -3.20 -7.97 -10.49
N LEU A 35 -2.73 -7.33 -9.44
CA LEU A 35 -3.52 -6.94 -8.28
C LEU A 35 -3.43 -5.44 -8.08
N TYR A 36 -4.58 -4.79 -8.02
CA TYR A 36 -4.71 -3.37 -7.70
C TYR A 36 -5.18 -3.24 -6.26
N ILE A 37 -4.40 -2.57 -5.43
CA ILE A 37 -4.73 -2.33 -4.03
C ILE A 37 -5.09 -0.86 -3.86
N SER A 38 -6.25 -0.59 -3.28
CA SER A 38 -6.67 0.78 -2.98
C SER A 38 -5.78 1.39 -1.90
N GLY A 39 -5.88 2.71 -1.72
CA GLY A 39 -5.06 3.44 -0.76
C GLY A 39 -5.10 2.84 0.63
N ILE A 40 -3.93 2.58 1.20
CA ILE A 40 -3.75 2.03 2.54
C ILE A 40 -3.23 3.12 3.45
N THR A 41 -3.86 3.31 4.60
CA THR A 41 -3.44 4.20 5.67
C THR A 41 -3.27 3.43 6.97
N ALA A 42 -2.90 4.12 8.03
CA ALA A 42 -2.82 3.55 9.38
C ALA A 42 -4.15 3.67 10.15
N PHE A 43 -5.24 4.06 9.47
CA PHE A 43 -6.55 4.24 10.09
C PHE A 43 -6.97 2.98 10.87
N GLY A 44 -7.53 3.18 12.06
CA GLY A 44 -7.99 2.10 12.92
C GLY A 44 -6.86 1.34 13.65
N SER A 45 -5.61 1.76 13.51
CA SER A 45 -4.47 1.17 14.20
C SER A 45 -4.00 2.05 15.36
N LYS A 46 -3.07 1.52 16.15
CA LYS A 46 -2.42 2.29 17.24
C LYS A 46 -1.53 3.41 16.72
N ALA A 47 -1.13 3.36 15.45
CA ALA A 47 -0.29 4.40 14.83
C ALA A 47 -1.09 5.63 14.39
N GLU A 48 -2.40 5.55 14.39
CA GLU A 48 -3.30 6.65 14.03
C GLU A 48 -3.03 7.85 14.94
N GLY A 49 -2.80 9.02 14.32
CA GLY A 49 -2.41 10.24 15.04
C GLY A 49 -0.97 10.27 15.52
N GLY A 50 -0.19 9.23 15.25
CA GLY A 50 1.22 9.14 15.66
C GLY A 50 2.19 9.61 14.60
N SER A 51 3.46 9.22 14.74
CA SER A 51 4.52 9.62 13.81
C SER A 51 4.33 9.02 12.42
N LEU A 52 4.88 9.67 11.40
CA LEU A 52 4.91 9.12 10.04
C LEU A 52 5.61 7.76 10.00
N THR A 53 6.67 7.59 10.76
CA THR A 53 7.41 6.33 10.83
C THR A 53 6.51 5.18 11.31
N ASN A 54 5.74 5.40 12.37
CA ASN A 54 4.82 4.38 12.88
C ASN A 54 3.68 4.11 11.90
N GLN A 55 3.15 5.15 11.26
CA GLN A 55 2.12 4.99 10.24
C GLN A 55 2.66 4.20 9.04
N LEU A 56 3.87 4.49 8.58
CA LEU A 56 4.52 3.77 7.48
C LEU A 56 4.65 2.28 7.78
N GLU A 57 5.06 1.92 8.97
CA GLU A 57 5.22 0.52 9.37
C GLU A 57 3.89 -0.24 9.27
N VAL A 58 2.82 0.34 9.79
CA VAL A 58 1.47 -0.24 9.70
C VAL A 58 1.02 -0.39 8.25
N ILE A 59 1.25 0.65 7.43
CA ILE A 59 0.85 0.65 6.03
C ILE A 59 1.55 -0.47 5.26
N LEU A 60 2.86 -0.56 5.39
CA LEU A 60 3.63 -1.61 4.68
C LEU A 60 3.26 -3.00 5.18
N ASP A 61 3.07 -3.18 6.47
CA ASP A 61 2.61 -4.45 7.02
C ASP A 61 1.27 -4.88 6.40
N ARG A 62 0.32 -3.96 6.30
CA ARG A 62 -0.99 -4.22 5.69
C ARG A 62 -0.86 -4.58 4.21
N ILE A 63 -0.07 -3.82 3.46
CA ILE A 63 0.14 -4.08 2.02
C ILE A 63 0.78 -5.45 1.81
N ILE A 64 1.83 -5.76 2.54
CA ILE A 64 2.53 -7.04 2.39
C ILE A 64 1.63 -8.21 2.76
N LYS A 65 0.83 -8.09 3.82
CA LYS A 65 -0.13 -9.14 4.19
C LYS A 65 -1.16 -9.40 3.09
N ILE A 66 -1.64 -8.34 2.43
CA ILE A 66 -2.55 -8.48 1.30
C ILE A 66 -1.87 -9.19 0.13
N VAL A 67 -0.65 -8.79 -0.20
CA VAL A 67 0.12 -9.42 -1.27
C VAL A 67 0.36 -10.90 -0.98
N GLU A 68 0.74 -11.23 0.24
CA GLU A 68 0.96 -12.62 0.66
C GLU A 68 -0.33 -13.43 0.66
N PHE A 69 -1.45 -12.84 1.06
CA PHE A 69 -2.77 -13.48 0.97
C PHE A 69 -3.09 -13.90 -0.47
N GLU A 70 -2.69 -13.09 -1.44
CA GLU A 70 -2.89 -13.37 -2.86
C GLU A 70 -1.80 -14.29 -3.46
N GLY A 71 -0.90 -14.81 -2.63
CA GLY A 71 0.14 -15.75 -3.04
C GLY A 71 1.42 -15.11 -3.55
N GLY A 72 1.60 -13.81 -3.36
CA GLY A 72 2.78 -13.07 -3.80
C GLY A 72 3.76 -12.73 -2.68
N LYS A 73 4.69 -11.89 -3.02
CA LYS A 73 5.75 -11.40 -2.13
C LYS A 73 6.07 -9.94 -2.44
N ALA A 74 6.85 -9.29 -1.58
CA ALA A 74 7.18 -7.87 -1.74
C ALA A 74 7.76 -7.53 -3.11
N SER A 75 8.61 -8.40 -3.67
CA SER A 75 9.21 -8.17 -4.99
C SER A 75 8.22 -8.21 -6.15
N ASP A 76 6.98 -8.64 -5.92
CA ASP A 76 5.92 -8.58 -6.94
C ASP A 76 5.26 -7.20 -6.99
N ILE A 77 5.52 -6.34 -6.02
CA ILE A 77 5.02 -4.97 -6.03
C ILE A 77 5.83 -4.16 -7.04
N VAL A 78 5.14 -3.59 -8.02
CA VAL A 78 5.82 -2.89 -9.14
C VAL A 78 5.57 -1.39 -9.14
N VAL A 79 4.42 -0.92 -8.68
CA VAL A 79 4.10 0.51 -8.65
C VAL A 79 3.50 0.87 -7.30
N MET A 80 4.04 1.93 -6.70
CA MET A 80 3.47 2.56 -5.52
C MET A 80 3.37 4.06 -5.75
N THR A 81 2.36 4.68 -5.16
CA THR A 81 2.26 6.12 -5.03
C THR A 81 2.03 6.44 -3.56
N THR A 82 2.88 7.30 -3.02
CA THR A 82 2.87 7.68 -1.62
C THR A 82 2.38 9.12 -1.49
N TYR A 83 1.26 9.29 -0.80
CA TYR A 83 0.67 10.60 -0.52
C TYR A 83 1.00 10.99 0.91
N ILE A 84 1.57 12.17 1.08
CA ILE A 84 1.99 12.70 2.38
C ILE A 84 1.27 14.03 2.62
N VAL A 85 0.65 14.17 3.79
CA VAL A 85 0.03 15.45 4.17
C VAL A 85 1.11 16.52 4.24
N ASP A 86 0.89 17.67 3.58
CA ASP A 86 1.89 18.74 3.43
C ASP A 86 2.54 19.17 4.74
N SER A 87 1.77 19.29 5.82
CA SER A 87 2.28 19.68 7.13
C SER A 87 3.26 18.67 7.74
N LYS A 88 3.29 17.44 7.20
CA LYS A 88 4.14 16.35 7.66
C LYS A 88 5.24 15.98 6.66
N MET A 89 5.32 16.67 5.54
CA MET A 89 6.28 16.36 4.48
C MET A 89 7.72 16.36 4.99
N SER A 90 8.08 17.27 5.88
CA SER A 90 9.44 17.35 6.45
C SER A 90 9.83 16.14 7.30
N GLU A 91 8.84 15.36 7.76
CA GLU A 91 9.07 14.14 8.55
C GLU A 91 9.24 12.91 7.67
N TYR A 92 8.96 13.01 6.36
CA TYR A 92 9.05 11.87 5.45
C TYR A 92 10.45 11.77 4.87
N GLU A 93 11.19 10.77 5.32
CA GLU A 93 12.61 10.55 4.96
C GLU A 93 12.85 9.07 4.63
N PRO A 94 12.30 8.55 3.50
CA PRO A 94 12.37 7.11 3.20
C PRO A 94 13.78 6.62 2.84
N SER A 95 14.69 7.52 2.47
CA SER A 95 16.04 7.16 2.02
C SER A 95 17.08 7.06 3.15
N LYS A 96 16.67 7.26 4.39
CA LYS A 96 17.59 7.17 5.53
C LYS A 96 16.86 6.84 6.84
N GLY A 97 17.64 6.49 7.87
CA GLY A 97 17.14 6.30 9.23
C GLY A 97 16.15 5.15 9.38
N LYS A 98 15.21 5.32 10.30
CA LYS A 98 14.22 4.29 10.62
C LYS A 98 13.30 3.97 9.47
N GLN A 99 12.93 4.98 8.68
CA GLN A 99 12.03 4.76 7.55
C GLN A 99 12.70 3.89 6.48
N LEU A 100 13.97 4.13 6.16
CA LEU A 100 14.72 3.27 5.25
C LEU A 100 14.81 1.83 5.79
N LYS A 101 15.03 1.66 7.09
CA LYS A 101 15.06 0.32 7.71
C LYS A 101 13.75 -0.42 7.51
N ILE A 102 12.61 0.28 7.66
CA ILE A 102 11.28 -0.30 7.46
C ILE A 102 11.12 -0.73 6.00
N TRP A 103 11.41 0.16 5.04
CA TRP A 103 11.36 -0.19 3.62
C TRP A 103 12.25 -1.39 3.31
N ASN A 104 13.48 -1.39 3.80
CA ASN A 104 14.43 -2.47 3.53
C ASN A 104 14.03 -3.80 4.18
N GLN A 105 13.38 -3.75 5.32
CA GLN A 105 12.85 -4.94 6.00
C GLN A 105 11.90 -5.72 5.10
N TYR A 106 11.05 -5.03 4.36
CA TYR A 106 10.05 -5.66 3.49
C TYR A 106 10.59 -5.93 2.09
N PHE A 107 11.29 -4.97 1.49
CA PHE A 107 11.67 -5.06 0.07
C PHE A 107 13.05 -5.65 -0.18
N LYS A 108 13.96 -5.54 0.78
CA LYS A 108 15.32 -6.12 0.70
C LYS A 108 16.04 -5.78 -0.61
N GLY A 109 15.88 -4.53 -1.08
CA GLY A 109 16.51 -4.05 -2.31
C GLY A 109 15.69 -4.25 -3.59
N ALA A 110 14.62 -5.03 -3.56
CA ALA A 110 13.72 -5.19 -4.72
C ALA A 110 12.67 -4.05 -4.73
N TRP A 111 13.15 -2.84 -4.95
CA TRP A 111 12.35 -1.62 -4.84
C TRP A 111 11.26 -1.54 -5.92
N PRO A 112 10.03 -1.14 -5.57
CA PRO A 112 9.02 -0.79 -6.57
C PRO A 112 9.30 0.58 -7.15
N THR A 113 8.63 0.94 -8.24
CA THR A 113 8.54 2.34 -8.63
C THR A 113 7.71 3.07 -7.59
N ASN A 114 8.03 4.34 -7.34
CA ASN A 114 7.29 5.13 -6.37
C ASN A 114 7.28 6.60 -6.75
N ALA A 115 6.17 7.27 -6.45
CA ALA A 115 6.06 8.72 -6.56
C ALA A 115 5.65 9.26 -5.18
N TYR A 116 6.26 10.35 -4.76
CA TYR A 116 5.96 11.02 -3.49
C TYR A 116 5.20 12.29 -3.77
N ILE A 117 3.97 12.39 -3.29
CA ILE A 117 3.06 13.48 -3.60
C ILE A 117 2.55 14.11 -2.30
N GLY A 118 2.79 15.42 -2.16
CA GLY A 118 2.22 16.18 -1.05
C GLY A 118 0.75 16.50 -1.33
N VAL A 119 -0.09 16.36 -0.31
CA VAL A 119 -1.51 16.67 -0.37
C VAL A 119 -1.90 17.52 0.83
N SER A 120 -2.96 18.32 0.69
CA SER A 120 -3.41 19.19 1.79
C SER A 120 -3.98 18.39 2.96
N CYS A 121 -4.69 17.29 2.67
CA CYS A 121 -5.26 16.40 3.68
C CYS A 121 -5.54 15.03 3.07
N LEU A 122 -5.80 14.05 3.93
CA LEU A 122 -6.34 12.75 3.56
C LEU A 122 -7.76 12.61 4.12
N ALA A 123 -8.42 11.49 3.82
CA ALA A 123 -9.82 11.30 4.17
C ALA A 123 -10.08 11.38 5.69
N ALA A 124 -9.14 10.95 6.52
CA ALA A 124 -9.23 11.09 7.96
C ALA A 124 -8.14 12.04 8.47
N SER A 125 -8.49 12.93 9.40
CA SER A 125 -7.55 13.90 9.97
C SER A 125 -6.46 13.27 10.84
N THR A 126 -6.63 12.01 11.21
CA THR A 126 -5.72 11.25 12.07
C THR A 126 -4.67 10.47 11.30
N VAL A 127 -4.72 10.50 9.96
CA VAL A 127 -3.73 9.84 9.11
C VAL A 127 -3.01 10.86 8.24
N ASP A 128 -1.70 10.70 8.10
CA ASP A 128 -0.83 11.64 7.39
C ASP A 128 -0.15 11.02 6.19
N LEU A 129 -0.35 9.73 5.99
CA LEU A 129 0.33 8.95 4.96
C LEU A 129 -0.67 7.96 4.35
N GLU A 130 -0.64 7.84 3.01
CA GLU A 130 -1.43 6.85 2.28
C GLU A 130 -0.62 6.33 1.10
N ILE A 131 -0.66 5.02 0.87
CA ILE A 131 0.04 4.41 -0.25
C ILE A 131 -0.92 3.58 -1.09
N THR A 132 -0.93 3.84 -2.40
CA THR A 132 -1.60 2.99 -3.39
C THR A 132 -0.57 2.05 -4.01
N THR A 133 -1.01 0.85 -4.42
CA THR A 133 -0.08 -0.20 -4.83
C THR A 133 -0.65 -1.01 -5.99
N THR A 134 0.22 -1.32 -6.96
CA THR A 134 -0.06 -2.28 -8.02
C THR A 134 0.96 -3.41 -7.94
N VAL A 135 0.47 -4.63 -8.02
CA VAL A 135 1.26 -5.86 -7.90
C VAL A 135 1.13 -6.66 -9.19
N VAL A 136 2.25 -7.19 -9.69
CA VAL A 136 2.25 -8.10 -10.83
C VAL A 136 2.94 -9.38 -10.38
N PHE A 137 2.16 -10.46 -10.30
CA PHE A 137 2.67 -11.77 -9.86
C PHE A 137 3.45 -12.47 -10.98
N ASP A 138 4.46 -13.21 -10.59
CA ASP A 138 5.25 -14.04 -11.52
C ASP A 138 4.44 -15.23 -12.08
#